data_61ab4234b0fce770f6e3b919c6869679
#
_entry.id   61ab4234b0fce770f6e3b919c6869679
#
_cell.length_a   1.000
_cell.length_b   1.000
_cell.length_c   1.000
_cell.angle_alpha   90.00
_cell.angle_beta   90.00
_cell.angle_gamma   90.00
#
_symmetry.space_group_name_H-M   'P 1'
#
loop_
_entity.id
_entity.type
_entity.pdbx_description
1 polymer ?
#
loop_
_entity_poly.entity_id
_entity_poly.type
_entity_poly.pdbx_seq_one_letter_code
_entity_poly.pdbx_strand_id
1 'polypeptide(L)'
;MSSQDVYEKLGEHLSRLGMGYPYREDLIEILKENFSPEEAEVAMALPTGVIPMQPVALEEILSASQLPKDKLTEILENLVQRGLLFYGKTEDGQEGYALQQVGFGFPQTFFWKGEDNPHARKMAKAMAKYFNRKVTRGAYASKTKTYRYIPVKQSMEAEMQAVLPHHTMEKVVEDAERIALAHCPCRMAYKLVGKGCEHPTDVCMKFNDMARYVIDRGLAKEITKEEALAVIKRSEEEGLVHFVDNAEGEILHNCNCCGCACWNVGNIRRRKIPRDALMATYFLRETDEEACI
;
A
#
# COMPACT_ATOMS: atom_id res chain seq x y z
N MET A 1 32.55 -4.34 -3.51
CA MET A 1 31.56 -3.76 -4.47
C MET A 1 31.36 -2.31 -4.10
N SER A 2 31.21 -1.38 -5.06
CA SER A 2 30.91 0.02 -4.71
C SER A 2 29.49 0.10 -4.13
N SER A 3 29.26 1.04 -3.19
CA SER A 3 27.90 1.23 -2.59
C SER A 3 26.82 1.51 -3.62
N GLN A 4 27.18 2.01 -4.78
CA GLN A 4 26.28 2.30 -5.90
C GLN A 4 25.75 1.03 -6.56
N ASP A 5 26.58 0.00 -6.66
CA ASP A 5 26.21 -1.30 -7.25
C ASP A 5 25.14 -2.05 -6.41
N VAL A 6 25.18 -1.98 -5.08
CA VAL A 6 24.20 -2.67 -4.23
C VAL A 6 22.78 -2.09 -4.35
N TYR A 7 22.63 -0.77 -4.48
CA TYR A 7 21.31 -0.15 -4.63
C TYR A 7 20.72 -0.36 -6.02
N GLU A 8 21.56 -0.46 -7.06
CA GLU A 8 21.11 -0.84 -8.39
C GLU A 8 20.56 -2.27 -8.37
N LYS A 9 21.27 -3.21 -7.76
CA LYS A 9 20.82 -4.59 -7.58
C LYS A 9 19.54 -4.69 -6.77
N LEU A 10 19.43 -3.95 -5.66
CA LEU A 10 18.20 -3.90 -4.89
C LEU A 10 17.04 -3.34 -5.72
N GLY A 11 17.25 -2.28 -6.50
CA GLY A 11 16.24 -1.73 -7.41
C GLY A 11 15.76 -2.74 -8.46
N GLU A 12 16.67 -3.49 -9.06
CA GLU A 12 16.34 -4.58 -9.97
C GLU A 12 15.59 -5.72 -9.26
N HIS A 13 16.02 -6.09 -8.07
CA HIS A 13 15.37 -7.10 -7.26
C HIS A 13 13.91 -6.72 -6.94
N LEU A 14 13.67 -5.51 -6.43
CA LEU A 14 12.35 -4.98 -6.13
C LEU A 14 11.46 -4.85 -7.38
N SER A 15 12.04 -4.68 -8.56
CA SER A 15 11.27 -4.61 -9.82
C SER A 15 10.61 -5.94 -10.22
N ARG A 16 11.06 -7.05 -9.66
CA ARG A 16 10.54 -8.41 -9.92
C ARG A 16 9.34 -8.77 -9.07
N LEU A 17 9.03 -7.99 -8.03
CA LEU A 17 7.85 -8.22 -7.21
C LEU A 17 6.56 -8.11 -8.04
N GLY A 18 5.54 -8.89 -7.68
CA GLY A 18 4.18 -8.64 -8.12
C GLY A 18 3.77 -7.23 -7.70
N MET A 19 3.45 -6.33 -8.64
CA MET A 19 3.33 -4.89 -8.43
C MET A 19 4.63 -4.29 -7.83
N GLY A 20 5.74 -4.63 -8.47
CA GLY A 20 7.08 -4.19 -8.06
C GLY A 20 7.37 -2.73 -8.39
N TYR A 21 8.58 -2.34 -8.06
CA TYR A 21 9.07 -0.98 -8.28
C TYR A 21 9.73 -0.88 -9.66
N PRO A 22 9.11 -0.27 -10.69
CA PRO A 22 9.75 -0.13 -11.99
C PRO A 22 11.12 0.55 -11.85
N TYR A 23 12.16 -0.14 -12.31
CA TYR A 23 13.54 0.33 -12.16
C TYR A 23 13.79 1.67 -12.85
N ARG A 24 14.35 2.61 -12.11
CA ARG A 24 14.74 3.96 -12.56
C ARG A 24 15.78 4.55 -11.61
N GLU A 25 16.57 5.50 -12.11
CA GLU A 25 17.52 6.27 -11.28
C GLU A 25 16.85 6.95 -10.08
N ASP A 26 15.63 7.48 -10.25
CA ASP A 26 14.86 8.10 -9.16
C ASP A 26 14.56 7.12 -8.01
N LEU A 27 14.43 5.81 -8.29
CA LEU A 27 14.28 4.77 -7.26
C LEU A 27 15.56 4.62 -6.45
N ILE A 28 16.72 4.67 -7.10
CA ILE A 28 18.02 4.52 -6.42
C ILE A 28 18.22 5.62 -5.37
N GLU A 29 17.81 6.85 -5.64
CA GLU A 29 17.85 7.95 -4.66
C GLU A 29 16.99 7.64 -3.42
N ILE A 30 15.81 7.04 -3.62
CA ILE A 30 14.92 6.63 -2.52
C ILE A 30 15.55 5.49 -1.71
N LEU A 31 16.14 4.50 -2.38
CA LEU A 31 16.78 3.35 -1.73
C LEU A 31 17.98 3.79 -0.88
N LYS A 32 18.85 4.63 -1.42
CA LYS A 32 20.01 5.18 -0.70
C LYS A 32 19.65 5.99 0.54
N GLU A 33 18.49 6.63 0.53
CA GLU A 33 18.01 7.41 1.70
C GLU A 33 17.49 6.51 2.82
N ASN A 34 17.02 5.32 2.49
CA ASN A 34 16.28 4.47 3.42
C ASN A 34 17.01 3.17 3.81
N PHE A 35 18.01 2.74 3.06
CA PHE A 35 18.74 1.51 3.31
C PHE A 35 20.26 1.82 3.42
N SER A 36 20.93 1.26 4.40
CA SER A 36 22.38 1.10 4.35
C SER A 36 22.77 0.03 3.32
N PRO A 37 24.05 -0.05 2.90
CA PRO A 37 24.48 -1.12 1.99
C PRO A 37 24.20 -2.52 2.52
N GLU A 38 24.41 -2.77 3.79
CA GLU A 38 24.17 -4.07 4.43
C GLU A 38 22.68 -4.39 4.52
N GLU A 39 21.82 -3.41 4.84
CA GLU A 39 20.36 -3.57 4.83
C GLU A 39 19.82 -3.85 3.41
N ALA A 40 20.43 -3.26 2.38
CA ALA A 40 20.08 -3.54 0.99
C ALA A 40 20.43 -4.99 0.60
N GLU A 41 21.57 -5.53 1.08
CA GLU A 41 21.93 -6.93 0.91
C GLU A 41 20.96 -7.87 1.62
N VAL A 42 20.56 -7.55 2.85
CA VAL A 42 19.54 -8.31 3.60
C VAL A 42 18.18 -8.28 2.89
N ALA A 43 17.76 -7.12 2.39
CA ALA A 43 16.51 -7.01 1.63
C ALA A 43 16.52 -7.87 0.35
N MET A 44 17.66 -8.04 -0.29
CA MET A 44 17.82 -8.93 -1.47
C MET A 44 17.82 -10.42 -1.11
N ALA A 45 18.00 -10.81 0.14
CA ALA A 45 17.84 -12.21 0.59
C ALA A 45 16.36 -12.64 0.68
N LEU A 46 15.40 -11.68 0.70
CA LEU A 46 13.98 -12.01 0.69
C LEU A 46 13.52 -12.33 -0.75
N PRO A 47 12.64 -13.35 -0.93
CA PRO A 47 12.20 -13.76 -2.26
C PRO A 47 11.27 -12.72 -2.94
N THR A 48 11.30 -12.69 -4.28
CA THR A 48 10.41 -11.85 -5.10
C THR A 48 9.38 -12.64 -5.91
N GLY A 49 9.55 -13.95 -6.02
CA GLY A 49 8.69 -14.86 -6.79
C GLY A 49 7.48 -15.40 -6.02
N VAL A 50 7.22 -14.85 -4.83
CA VAL A 50 6.11 -15.23 -3.95
C VAL A 50 4.90 -14.32 -4.15
N ILE A 51 3.76 -14.72 -3.56
CA ILE A 51 2.57 -13.84 -3.51
C ILE A 51 2.96 -12.52 -2.84
N PRO A 52 2.56 -11.38 -3.40
CA PRO A 52 2.91 -10.08 -2.84
C PRO A 52 2.52 -9.95 -1.36
N MET A 53 3.43 -9.49 -0.52
CA MET A 53 3.27 -9.34 0.93
C MET A 53 3.14 -10.66 1.72
N GLN A 54 3.35 -11.82 1.09
CA GLN A 54 3.39 -13.09 1.80
C GLN A 54 4.70 -13.24 2.54
N PRO A 55 4.68 -13.36 3.88
CA PRO A 55 5.90 -13.52 4.67
C PRO A 55 6.54 -14.89 4.44
N VAL A 56 7.87 -14.92 4.53
CA VAL A 56 8.67 -16.14 4.60
C VAL A 56 9.37 -16.23 5.95
N ALA A 57 9.62 -17.44 6.44
CA ALA A 57 10.24 -17.67 7.72
C ALA A 57 11.69 -17.20 7.76
N LEU A 58 12.19 -16.86 8.95
CA LEU A 58 13.57 -16.40 9.15
C LEU A 58 14.60 -17.40 8.61
N GLU A 59 14.35 -18.70 8.76
CA GLU A 59 15.23 -19.79 8.31
C GLU A 59 15.42 -19.78 6.79
N GLU A 60 14.39 -19.44 6.04
CA GLU A 60 14.48 -19.31 4.58
C GLU A 60 15.38 -18.14 4.19
N ILE A 61 15.20 -16.99 4.83
CA ILE A 61 16.03 -15.80 4.60
C ILE A 61 17.49 -16.07 5.02
N LEU A 62 17.67 -16.77 6.14
CA LEU A 62 19.00 -17.14 6.64
C LEU A 62 19.75 -18.02 5.63
N SER A 63 19.05 -18.94 4.96
CA SER A 63 19.66 -19.79 3.94
C SER A 63 20.15 -19.03 2.71
N ALA A 64 19.55 -17.88 2.40
CA ALA A 64 19.92 -17.00 1.31
C ALA A 64 20.91 -15.89 1.72
N SER A 65 21.11 -15.69 3.02
CA SER A 65 22.02 -14.69 3.61
C SER A 65 23.36 -15.33 3.99
N GLN A 66 24.43 -14.49 4.00
CA GLN A 66 25.73 -14.90 4.54
C GLN A 66 25.97 -14.41 5.98
N LEU A 67 24.96 -13.75 6.57
CA LEU A 67 25.06 -13.16 7.89
C LEU A 67 24.77 -14.20 8.99
N PRO A 68 25.38 -14.06 10.17
CA PRO A 68 24.96 -14.81 11.37
C PRO A 68 23.49 -14.50 11.71
N LYS A 69 22.78 -15.49 12.27
CA LYS A 69 21.34 -15.41 12.59
C LYS A 69 21.00 -14.16 13.41
N ASP A 70 21.73 -13.90 14.48
CA ASP A 70 21.46 -12.78 15.39
C ASP A 70 21.56 -11.42 14.67
N LYS A 71 22.60 -11.25 13.85
CA LYS A 71 22.79 -10.03 13.09
C LYS A 71 21.72 -9.86 12.00
N LEU A 72 21.37 -10.95 11.30
CA LEU A 72 20.28 -10.93 10.31
C LEU A 72 18.97 -10.51 10.96
N THR A 73 18.63 -11.10 12.11
CA THR A 73 17.41 -10.77 12.86
C THR A 73 17.39 -9.30 13.26
N GLU A 74 18.48 -8.77 13.81
CA GLU A 74 18.59 -7.35 14.19
C GLU A 74 18.29 -6.42 13.00
N ILE A 75 18.87 -6.71 11.84
CA ILE A 75 18.66 -5.90 10.62
C ILE A 75 17.23 -6.00 10.14
N LEU A 76 16.67 -7.22 10.09
CA LEU A 76 15.28 -7.43 9.66
C LEU A 76 14.30 -6.69 10.57
N GLU A 77 14.46 -6.79 11.90
CA GLU A 77 13.63 -6.07 12.86
C GLU A 77 13.74 -4.55 12.73
N ASN A 78 14.95 -4.03 12.49
CA ASN A 78 15.16 -2.61 12.25
C ASN A 78 14.42 -2.15 10.97
N LEU A 79 14.52 -2.90 9.87
CA LEU A 79 13.83 -2.62 8.62
C LEU A 79 12.30 -2.67 8.79
N VAL A 80 11.80 -3.65 9.54
CA VAL A 80 10.38 -3.77 9.89
C VAL A 80 9.92 -2.59 10.74
N GLN A 81 10.69 -2.20 11.76
CA GLN A 81 10.34 -1.08 12.65
C GLN A 81 10.25 0.25 11.90
N ARG A 82 11.08 0.44 10.88
CA ARG A 82 11.05 1.63 9.99
C ARG A 82 10.00 1.54 8.87
N GLY A 83 9.26 0.44 8.79
CA GLY A 83 8.24 0.24 7.77
C GLY A 83 8.77 -0.05 6.37
N LEU A 84 10.00 -0.58 6.25
CA LEU A 84 10.65 -0.91 4.99
C LEU A 84 10.44 -2.37 4.57
N LEU A 85 10.15 -3.24 5.54
CA LEU A 85 9.69 -4.62 5.34
C LEU A 85 8.35 -4.83 6.03
N PHE A 86 7.57 -5.76 5.54
CA PHE A 86 6.38 -6.26 6.21
C PHE A 86 6.76 -7.41 7.15
N TYR A 87 6.03 -7.52 8.26
CA TYR A 87 6.12 -8.60 9.22
C TYR A 87 4.73 -9.13 9.49
N GLY A 88 4.53 -10.42 9.35
CA GLY A 88 3.24 -11.05 9.52
C GLY A 88 3.38 -12.57 9.58
N LYS A 89 2.27 -13.27 9.45
CA LYS A 89 2.25 -14.74 9.49
C LYS A 89 2.50 -15.33 8.11
N THR A 90 3.29 -16.40 8.08
CA THR A 90 3.46 -17.28 6.91
C THR A 90 2.21 -18.15 6.70
N GLU A 91 2.12 -18.91 5.60
CA GLU A 91 0.99 -19.81 5.33
C GLU A 91 0.77 -20.86 6.43
N ASP A 92 1.83 -21.32 7.05
CA ASP A 92 1.80 -22.30 8.15
C ASP A 92 1.72 -21.63 9.54
N GLY A 93 1.43 -20.32 9.60
CA GLY A 93 1.13 -19.58 10.82
C GLY A 93 2.34 -19.15 11.65
N GLN A 94 3.56 -19.35 11.16
CA GLN A 94 4.78 -18.84 11.79
C GLN A 94 4.93 -17.34 11.53
N GLU A 95 5.72 -16.67 12.37
CA GLU A 95 6.10 -15.29 12.11
C GLU A 95 7.18 -15.20 11.01
N GLY A 96 7.07 -14.21 10.14
CA GLY A 96 7.97 -14.07 9.01
C GLY A 96 8.03 -12.65 8.42
N TYR A 97 8.84 -12.49 7.40
CA TYR A 97 9.17 -11.20 6.78
C TYR A 97 8.84 -11.23 5.29
N ALA A 98 8.43 -10.10 4.75
CA ALA A 98 8.20 -9.94 3.31
C ALA A 98 8.67 -8.58 2.78
N LEU A 99 9.08 -8.57 1.53
CA LEU A 99 9.26 -7.32 0.78
C LEU A 99 7.89 -6.66 0.53
N GLN A 100 7.84 -5.35 0.66
CA GLN A 100 6.64 -4.58 0.42
C GLN A 100 6.54 -4.17 -1.06
N GLN A 101 5.37 -4.29 -1.64
CA GLN A 101 5.09 -3.86 -3.01
C GLN A 101 4.82 -2.35 -3.11
N VAL A 102 4.91 -1.80 -4.32
CA VAL A 102 4.76 -0.35 -4.53
C VAL A 102 3.38 0.21 -4.17
N GLY A 103 2.38 -0.63 -4.06
CA GLY A 103 0.99 -0.22 -3.78
C GLY A 103 0.63 -0.12 -2.30
N PHE A 104 1.28 -0.91 -1.44
CA PHE A 104 1.00 -0.98 0.01
C PHE A 104 2.23 -0.72 0.87
N GLY A 105 3.35 -0.59 0.26
CA GLY A 105 4.61 -0.77 0.89
C GLY A 105 5.32 0.48 1.33
N PHE A 106 6.64 0.37 1.43
CA PHE A 106 7.47 1.37 2.04
C PHE A 106 7.30 2.79 1.50
N PRO A 107 6.89 3.05 0.23
CA PRO A 107 6.63 4.42 -0.18
C PRO A 107 5.47 5.08 0.56
N GLN A 108 4.51 4.29 1.08
CA GLN A 108 3.36 4.76 1.82
C GLN A 108 3.65 4.91 3.31
N THR A 109 4.52 4.07 3.88
CA THR A 109 4.83 4.06 5.32
C THR A 109 5.35 5.40 5.81
N PHE A 110 6.08 6.15 4.99
CA PHE A 110 6.58 7.49 5.32
C PHE A 110 5.51 8.52 5.66
N PHE A 111 4.25 8.26 5.31
CA PHE A 111 3.15 9.21 5.41
C PHE A 111 1.99 8.74 6.27
N TRP A 112 1.97 7.47 6.72
CA TRP A 112 0.84 6.91 7.48
C TRP A 112 0.61 7.60 8.82
N LYS A 113 1.66 8.10 9.48
CA LYS A 113 1.55 8.86 10.73
C LYS A 113 0.96 10.26 10.53
N GLY A 114 0.90 10.77 9.31
CA GLY A 114 0.46 12.14 9.03
C GLY A 114 1.45 13.23 9.46
N GLU A 115 2.69 12.87 9.75
CA GLU A 115 3.73 13.78 10.24
C GLU A 115 4.28 14.67 9.13
N ASP A 116 4.58 15.91 9.50
CA ASP A 116 5.35 16.86 8.70
C ASP A 116 6.75 17.01 9.31
N ASN A 117 7.68 16.19 8.87
CA ASN A 117 9.05 16.19 9.30
C ASN A 117 10.04 16.24 8.10
N PRO A 118 11.35 16.50 8.32
CA PRO A 118 12.32 16.62 7.23
C PRO A 118 12.39 15.38 6.32
N HIS A 119 12.32 14.17 6.89
CA HIS A 119 12.36 12.94 6.12
C HIS A 119 11.09 12.79 5.26
N ALA A 120 9.89 13.00 5.82
CA ALA A 120 8.63 12.95 5.07
C ALA A 120 8.61 13.97 3.91
N ARG A 121 9.11 15.21 4.14
CA ARG A 121 9.25 16.22 3.09
C ARG A 121 10.22 15.80 1.99
N LYS A 122 11.36 15.19 2.35
CA LYS A 122 12.34 14.67 1.39
C LYS A 122 11.73 13.54 0.57
N MET A 123 11.08 12.59 1.22
CA MET A 123 10.41 11.47 0.57
C MET A 123 9.25 11.93 -0.32
N ALA A 124 8.46 12.91 0.09
CA ALA A 124 7.39 13.47 -0.74
C ALA A 124 7.92 14.04 -2.07
N LYS A 125 9.05 14.73 -2.04
CA LYS A 125 9.71 15.24 -3.26
C LYS A 125 10.24 14.09 -4.14
N ALA A 126 10.91 13.12 -3.55
CA ALA A 126 11.44 11.94 -4.26
C ALA A 126 10.31 11.11 -4.90
N MET A 127 9.22 10.88 -4.16
CA MET A 127 8.06 10.17 -4.67
C MET A 127 7.34 10.93 -5.79
N ALA A 128 7.24 12.25 -5.70
CA ALA A 128 6.66 13.08 -6.76
C ALA A 128 7.47 12.99 -8.08
N LYS A 129 8.79 12.83 -7.98
CA LYS A 129 9.71 12.61 -9.12
C LYS A 129 9.59 11.18 -9.66
N TYR A 130 9.57 10.18 -8.79
CA TYR A 130 9.50 8.77 -9.15
C TYR A 130 8.14 8.37 -9.74
N PHE A 131 7.01 8.73 -9.12
CA PHE A 131 5.66 8.37 -9.57
C PHE A 131 5.23 9.19 -10.79
N ASN A 132 5.69 8.81 -11.96
CA ASN A 132 5.28 9.35 -13.24
C ASN A 132 4.40 8.36 -14.03
N ARG A 133 3.96 8.76 -15.24
CA ARG A 133 3.09 7.92 -16.09
C ARG A 133 3.73 6.56 -16.44
N LYS A 134 5.05 6.52 -16.68
CA LYS A 134 5.78 5.29 -17.04
C LYS A 134 5.84 4.33 -15.87
N VAL A 135 6.19 4.84 -14.68
CA VAL A 135 6.21 4.05 -13.44
C VAL A 135 4.82 3.50 -13.12
N THR A 136 3.78 4.35 -13.18
CA THR A 136 2.41 3.90 -12.93
C THR A 136 1.99 2.79 -13.90
N ARG A 137 2.25 2.94 -15.20
CA ARG A 137 1.93 1.90 -16.18
C ARG A 137 2.69 0.61 -15.93
N GLY A 138 3.98 0.68 -15.57
CA GLY A 138 4.79 -0.50 -15.26
C GLY A 138 4.29 -1.23 -14.01
N ALA A 139 4.01 -0.52 -12.94
CA ALA A 139 3.53 -1.09 -11.68
C ALA A 139 2.16 -1.80 -11.82
N TYR A 140 1.30 -1.32 -12.73
CA TYR A 140 -0.04 -1.89 -12.98
C TYR A 140 -0.14 -2.72 -14.26
N ALA A 141 0.99 -3.17 -14.81
CA ALA A 141 1.01 -3.94 -16.06
C ALA A 141 0.49 -5.38 -15.93
N SER A 142 0.36 -5.92 -14.71
CA SER A 142 -0.12 -7.28 -14.47
C SER A 142 -1.53 -7.49 -15.00
N LYS A 143 -1.83 -8.72 -15.48
CA LYS A 143 -3.18 -9.12 -15.92
C LYS A 143 -4.16 -9.09 -14.75
N THR A 144 -3.79 -9.66 -13.61
CA THR A 144 -4.56 -9.59 -12.37
C THR A 144 -4.29 -8.26 -11.70
N LYS A 145 -5.34 -7.49 -11.42
CA LYS A 145 -5.22 -6.19 -10.76
C LYS A 145 -5.09 -6.38 -9.26
N THR A 146 -4.20 -5.63 -8.64
CA THR A 146 -3.92 -5.69 -7.19
C THR A 146 -5.05 -5.09 -6.36
N TYR A 147 -5.80 -4.15 -6.93
CA TYR A 147 -6.91 -3.47 -6.28
C TYR A 147 -8.23 -3.71 -6.99
N ARG A 148 -9.32 -3.69 -6.25
CA ARG A 148 -10.69 -3.64 -6.78
C ARG A 148 -11.49 -2.53 -6.12
N TYR A 149 -12.41 -1.95 -6.87
CA TYR A 149 -13.44 -1.08 -6.33
C TYR A 149 -14.38 -1.89 -5.45
N ILE A 150 -14.83 -1.28 -4.35
CA ILE A 150 -15.80 -1.88 -3.44
C ILE A 150 -16.88 -0.84 -3.12
N PRO A 151 -18.15 -1.17 -3.31
CA PRO A 151 -19.24 -0.26 -2.97
C PRO A 151 -19.48 -0.22 -1.47
N VAL A 152 -20.19 0.81 -1.03
CA VAL A 152 -20.90 0.80 0.26
C VAL A 152 -22.29 0.22 0.03
N LYS A 153 -22.88 -0.38 1.07
CA LYS A 153 -24.14 -1.11 0.98
C LYS A 153 -25.27 -0.26 0.37
N GLN A 154 -25.38 1.00 0.76
CA GLN A 154 -26.40 1.93 0.28
C GLN A 154 -26.27 2.32 -1.21
N SER A 155 -25.10 2.10 -1.81
CA SER A 155 -24.88 2.37 -3.25
C SER A 155 -25.18 1.16 -4.15
N MET A 156 -25.69 0.07 -3.58
CA MET A 156 -26.06 -1.15 -4.31
C MET A 156 -27.57 -1.33 -4.31
N GLU A 157 -28.12 -1.80 -5.42
CA GLU A 157 -29.49 -2.25 -5.47
C GLU A 157 -29.74 -3.44 -4.51
N ALA A 158 -30.96 -3.53 -3.95
CA ALA A 158 -31.31 -4.55 -2.97
C ALA A 158 -31.09 -5.98 -3.49
N GLU A 159 -31.37 -6.22 -4.77
CA GLU A 159 -31.15 -7.50 -5.44
C GLU A 159 -29.67 -7.87 -5.52
N MET A 160 -28.81 -6.90 -5.84
CA MET A 160 -27.34 -7.09 -5.86
C MET A 160 -26.76 -7.33 -4.47
N GLN A 161 -27.34 -6.71 -3.43
CA GLN A 161 -26.94 -6.97 -2.04
C GLN A 161 -27.24 -8.42 -1.63
N ALA A 162 -28.32 -9.00 -2.13
CA ALA A 162 -28.66 -10.40 -1.86
C ALA A 162 -27.72 -11.38 -2.57
N VAL A 163 -27.20 -11.02 -3.75
CA VAL A 163 -26.32 -11.89 -4.55
C VAL A 163 -24.86 -11.77 -4.11
N LEU A 164 -24.42 -10.58 -3.69
CA LEU A 164 -23.04 -10.28 -3.33
C LEU A 164 -22.90 -9.68 -1.91
N PRO A 165 -23.45 -10.32 -0.86
CA PRO A 165 -23.50 -9.73 0.47
C PRO A 165 -22.13 -9.49 1.11
N HIS A 166 -21.10 -10.20 0.66
CA HIS A 166 -19.72 -10.09 1.17
C HIS A 166 -18.86 -9.05 0.42
N HIS A 167 -19.42 -8.38 -0.59
CA HIS A 167 -18.70 -7.43 -1.44
C HIS A 167 -19.01 -5.97 -1.10
N THR A 168 -19.25 -5.65 0.18
CA THR A 168 -19.45 -4.28 0.64
C THR A 168 -18.40 -3.88 1.68
N MET A 169 -18.16 -2.58 1.81
CA MET A 169 -17.23 -2.06 2.83
C MET A 169 -17.67 -2.38 4.26
N GLU A 170 -18.98 -2.35 4.51
CA GLU A 170 -19.54 -2.68 5.82
C GLU A 170 -19.22 -4.13 6.20
N LYS A 171 -19.32 -5.05 5.24
CA LYS A 171 -18.98 -6.46 5.48
C LYS A 171 -17.49 -6.65 5.74
N VAL A 172 -16.61 -5.94 5.04
CA VAL A 172 -15.17 -5.96 5.31
C VAL A 172 -14.88 -5.50 6.75
N VAL A 173 -15.55 -4.45 7.23
CA VAL A 173 -15.41 -3.96 8.61
C VAL A 173 -15.98 -4.96 9.61
N GLU A 174 -17.14 -5.57 9.32
CA GLU A 174 -17.78 -6.57 10.19
C GLU A 174 -16.89 -7.80 10.39
N ASP A 175 -16.27 -8.30 9.33
CA ASP A 175 -15.44 -9.51 9.33
C ASP A 175 -14.05 -9.26 9.92
N ALA A 176 -13.57 -8.02 9.96
CA ALA A 176 -12.25 -7.70 10.45
C ALA A 176 -12.10 -8.00 11.96
N GLU A 177 -11.02 -8.70 12.33
CA GLU A 177 -10.65 -8.95 13.72
C GLU A 177 -10.03 -7.70 14.36
N ARG A 178 -9.22 -6.96 13.60
CA ARG A 178 -8.49 -5.79 14.06
C ARG A 178 -8.46 -4.73 12.98
N ILE A 179 -8.64 -3.46 13.35
CA ILE A 179 -8.73 -2.34 12.41
C ILE A 179 -7.80 -1.22 12.86
N ALA A 180 -7.03 -0.67 11.90
CA ALA A 180 -6.20 0.50 12.12
C ALA A 180 -6.53 1.62 11.15
N LEU A 181 -6.45 2.85 11.62
CA LEU A 181 -6.62 4.07 10.86
C LEU A 181 -5.28 4.80 10.69
N ALA A 182 -4.88 5.00 9.45
CA ALA A 182 -3.69 5.74 9.05
C ALA A 182 -4.08 6.97 8.21
N HIS A 183 -3.13 7.87 8.02
CA HIS A 183 -3.28 8.94 7.04
C HIS A 183 -3.10 8.44 5.61
N CYS A 184 -3.83 9.03 4.68
CA CYS A 184 -3.71 8.75 3.25
C CYS A 184 -2.33 9.20 2.72
N PRO A 185 -1.44 8.27 2.31
CA PRO A 185 -0.08 8.61 1.92
C PRO A 185 -0.03 9.51 0.69
N CYS A 186 -0.94 9.33 -0.25
CA CYS A 186 -1.00 10.15 -1.46
C CYS A 186 -1.31 11.61 -1.13
N ARG A 187 -2.32 11.88 -0.29
CA ARG A 187 -2.68 13.24 0.11
C ARG A 187 -1.61 13.88 0.99
N MET A 188 -1.03 13.11 1.92
CA MET A 188 0.08 13.60 2.76
C MET A 188 1.29 13.99 1.91
N ALA A 189 1.72 13.13 0.99
CA ALA A 189 2.84 13.43 0.11
C ALA A 189 2.59 14.68 -0.76
N TYR A 190 1.36 14.84 -1.30
CA TYR A 190 1.00 16.02 -2.07
C TYR A 190 0.95 17.29 -1.22
N LYS A 191 0.43 17.21 0.01
CA LYS A 191 0.40 18.32 0.97
C LYS A 191 1.82 18.81 1.29
N LEU A 192 2.74 17.88 1.53
CA LEU A 192 4.14 18.18 1.86
C LEU A 192 4.94 18.82 0.71
N VAL A 193 4.47 18.71 -0.53
CA VAL A 193 5.04 19.44 -1.70
C VAL A 193 4.21 20.64 -2.13
N GLY A 194 3.26 21.09 -1.29
CA GLY A 194 2.45 22.29 -1.57
C GLY A 194 1.37 22.10 -2.64
N LYS A 195 0.94 20.87 -2.91
CA LYS A 195 -0.06 20.52 -3.94
C LYS A 195 -1.28 19.80 -3.36
N GLY A 196 -1.54 19.98 -2.10
CA GLY A 196 -2.63 19.29 -1.38
C GLY A 196 -4.02 19.63 -1.92
N CYS A 197 -5.01 18.88 -1.42
CA CYS A 197 -6.44 19.16 -1.55
C CYS A 197 -7.08 19.13 -0.15
N GLU A 198 -8.30 19.65 -0.04
CA GLU A 198 -8.99 19.84 1.25
C GLU A 198 -9.61 18.54 1.80
N HIS A 199 -9.64 17.43 1.03
CA HIS A 199 -10.18 16.17 1.51
C HIS A 199 -9.42 15.64 2.75
N PRO A 200 -10.11 14.96 3.69
CA PRO A 200 -9.52 14.43 4.91
C PRO A 200 -8.38 13.45 4.62
N THR A 201 -7.33 13.47 5.43
CA THR A 201 -6.18 12.57 5.27
C THR A 201 -6.31 11.29 6.08
N ASP A 202 -6.99 11.31 7.23
CA ASP A 202 -7.20 10.20 8.16
C ASP A 202 -8.35 9.27 7.71
N VAL A 203 -8.14 8.60 6.59
CA VAL A 203 -9.14 7.75 5.91
C VAL A 203 -8.54 6.48 5.30
N CYS A 204 -7.32 6.12 5.64
CA CYS A 204 -6.65 4.93 5.13
C CYS A 204 -6.74 3.82 6.17
N MET A 205 -7.58 2.80 5.94
CA MET A 205 -7.77 1.72 6.90
C MET A 205 -6.93 0.49 6.57
N LYS A 206 -6.52 -0.21 7.61
CA LYS A 206 -5.83 -1.49 7.56
C LYS A 206 -6.61 -2.49 8.37
N PHE A 207 -6.59 -3.76 7.97
CA PHE A 207 -7.34 -4.83 8.61
C PHE A 207 -6.41 -5.99 8.98
N ASN A 208 -6.78 -6.74 10.00
CA ASN A 208 -6.17 -8.01 10.40
C ASN A 208 -4.63 -7.93 10.58
N ASP A 209 -3.86 -8.74 9.92
CA ASP A 209 -2.39 -8.75 10.04
C ASP A 209 -1.75 -7.41 9.65
N MET A 210 -2.28 -6.72 8.65
CA MET A 210 -1.77 -5.38 8.31
C MET A 210 -2.12 -4.36 9.39
N ALA A 211 -3.28 -4.45 10.03
CA ALA A 211 -3.63 -3.60 11.19
C ALA A 211 -2.66 -3.87 12.35
N ARG A 212 -2.44 -5.13 12.71
CA ARG A 212 -1.47 -5.53 13.73
C ARG A 212 -0.09 -4.93 13.42
N TYR A 213 0.41 -5.14 12.21
CA TYR A 213 1.70 -4.63 11.78
C TYR A 213 1.86 -3.12 11.96
N VAL A 214 0.88 -2.31 11.52
CA VAL A 214 0.99 -0.85 11.59
C VAL A 214 0.75 -0.29 12.99
N ILE A 215 -0.09 -0.93 13.82
CA ILE A 215 -0.35 -0.53 15.21
C ILE A 215 0.88 -0.79 16.07
N ASP A 216 1.42 -2.00 16.02
CA ASP A 216 2.56 -2.43 16.85
C ASP A 216 3.82 -1.58 16.59
N ARG A 217 3.89 -0.93 15.44
CA ARG A 217 4.99 -0.03 15.04
C ARG A 217 4.66 1.45 15.16
N GLY A 218 3.49 1.77 15.70
CA GLY A 218 3.05 3.15 15.87
C GLY A 218 2.90 3.91 14.55
N LEU A 219 2.63 3.21 13.44
CA LEU A 219 2.41 3.80 12.11
C LEU A 219 0.94 4.21 11.91
N ALA A 220 0.02 3.63 12.66
CA ALA A 220 -1.41 3.90 12.62
C ALA A 220 -2.05 3.74 13.99
N LYS A 221 -3.25 4.30 14.17
CA LYS A 221 -4.05 4.20 15.40
C LYS A 221 -5.02 3.03 15.27
N GLU A 222 -5.15 2.21 16.31
CA GLU A 222 -6.22 1.22 16.43
C GLU A 222 -7.57 1.92 16.58
N ILE A 223 -8.60 1.42 15.90
CA ILE A 223 -9.96 1.94 15.94
C ILE A 223 -10.99 0.82 16.07
N THR A 224 -12.18 1.15 16.57
CA THR A 224 -13.31 0.22 16.66
C THR A 224 -14.02 0.06 15.31
N LYS A 225 -14.91 -0.93 15.19
CA LYS A 225 -15.76 -1.12 14.01
C LYS A 225 -16.69 0.06 13.78
N GLU A 226 -17.23 0.65 14.84
CA GLU A 226 -18.08 1.84 14.79
C GLU A 226 -17.32 3.06 14.26
N GLU A 227 -16.08 3.27 14.72
CA GLU A 227 -15.20 4.32 14.19
C GLU A 227 -14.85 4.07 12.71
N ALA A 228 -14.62 2.81 12.31
CA ALA A 228 -14.36 2.46 10.92
C ALA A 228 -15.55 2.74 10.01
N LEU A 229 -16.79 2.40 10.44
CA LEU A 229 -18.01 2.75 9.71
C LEU A 229 -18.20 4.27 9.60
N ALA A 230 -17.86 5.02 10.64
CA ALA A 230 -17.88 6.49 10.59
C ALA A 230 -16.87 7.06 9.59
N VAL A 231 -15.68 6.43 9.45
CA VAL A 231 -14.68 6.80 8.42
C VAL A 231 -15.23 6.54 7.01
N ILE A 232 -15.91 5.40 6.79
CA ILE A 232 -16.53 5.09 5.49
C ILE A 232 -17.59 6.14 5.15
N LYS A 233 -18.52 6.41 6.08
CA LYS A 233 -19.58 7.40 5.89
C LYS A 233 -19.02 8.79 5.57
N ARG A 234 -18.05 9.26 6.34
CA ARG A 234 -17.38 10.55 6.07
C ARG A 234 -16.69 10.55 4.71
N SER A 235 -16.06 9.43 4.33
CA SER A 235 -15.39 9.32 3.03
C SER A 235 -16.37 9.40 1.86
N GLU A 236 -17.56 8.86 2.03
CA GLU A 236 -18.65 8.91 1.05
C GLU A 236 -19.22 10.33 0.93
N GLU A 237 -19.49 11.00 2.05
CA GLU A 237 -19.91 12.42 2.08
C GLU A 237 -18.90 13.35 1.39
N GLU A 238 -17.61 13.01 1.45
CA GLU A 238 -16.51 13.70 0.78
C GLU A 238 -16.32 13.28 -0.71
N GLY A 239 -17.16 12.41 -1.25
CA GLY A 239 -17.07 11.91 -2.61
C GLY A 239 -15.81 11.09 -2.91
N LEU A 240 -15.26 10.40 -1.92
CA LEU A 240 -14.08 9.55 -2.08
C LEU A 240 -14.46 8.18 -2.64
N VAL A 241 -13.57 7.64 -3.46
CA VAL A 241 -13.74 6.31 -4.07
C VAL A 241 -13.17 5.25 -3.16
N HIS A 242 -13.98 4.25 -2.82
CA HIS A 242 -13.57 3.11 -2.00
C HIS A 242 -12.96 2.02 -2.86
N PHE A 243 -11.81 1.50 -2.44
CA PHE A 243 -11.27 0.27 -2.97
C PHE A 243 -10.43 -0.49 -1.95
N VAL A 244 -10.30 -1.78 -2.18
CA VAL A 244 -9.56 -2.73 -1.36
C VAL A 244 -8.56 -3.50 -2.22
N ASP A 245 -7.68 -4.26 -1.60
CA ASP A 245 -6.86 -5.26 -2.28
C ASP A 245 -7.74 -6.30 -2.97
N ASN A 246 -7.27 -6.77 -4.11
CA ASN A 246 -7.94 -7.80 -4.91
C ASN A 246 -7.30 -9.17 -4.61
N ALA A 247 -7.43 -9.61 -3.36
CA ALA A 247 -6.91 -10.88 -2.85
C ALA A 247 -8.02 -11.94 -2.76
N GLU A 248 -7.65 -13.21 -2.79
CA GLU A 248 -8.57 -14.33 -2.56
C GLU A 248 -8.83 -14.56 -1.07
N GLY A 249 -7.94 -14.11 -0.21
CA GLY A 249 -8.03 -14.24 1.24
C GLY A 249 -8.66 -13.02 1.91
N GLU A 250 -8.19 -12.74 3.11
CA GLU A 250 -8.62 -11.59 3.90
C GLU A 250 -8.26 -10.27 3.23
N ILE A 251 -9.14 -9.30 3.37
CA ILE A 251 -8.86 -7.92 2.99
C ILE A 251 -7.92 -7.32 4.04
N LEU A 252 -6.78 -6.83 3.60
CA LEU A 252 -5.77 -6.23 4.47
C LEU A 252 -5.77 -4.69 4.41
N HIS A 253 -6.34 -4.10 3.35
CA HIS A 253 -6.21 -2.69 3.09
C HIS A 253 -7.45 -2.08 2.43
N ASN A 254 -7.87 -0.91 2.93
CA ASN A 254 -8.85 -0.06 2.27
C ASN A 254 -8.28 1.33 2.00
N CYS A 255 -8.52 1.83 0.81
CA CYS A 255 -8.27 3.21 0.43
C CYS A 255 -9.58 3.95 0.16
N ASN A 256 -9.64 5.19 0.64
CA ASN A 256 -10.71 6.15 0.36
C ASN A 256 -10.10 7.31 -0.43
N CYS A 257 -10.24 7.29 -1.74
CA CYS A 257 -9.39 8.04 -2.66
C CYS A 257 -10.08 9.17 -3.41
N CYS A 258 -9.36 10.28 -3.56
CA CYS A 258 -9.78 11.42 -4.39
C CYS A 258 -9.11 11.41 -5.76
N GLY A 259 -9.75 12.02 -6.75
CA GLY A 259 -9.16 12.27 -8.07
C GLY A 259 -8.01 13.29 -8.07
N CYS A 260 -7.85 14.07 -7.00
CA CYS A 260 -6.87 15.16 -6.90
C CYS A 260 -5.44 14.66 -6.70
N ALA A 261 -5.18 13.95 -5.59
CA ALA A 261 -3.85 13.57 -5.13
C ALA A 261 -3.53 12.09 -5.30
N CYS A 262 -4.53 11.20 -5.39
CA CYS A 262 -4.31 9.76 -5.37
C CYS A 262 -3.35 9.28 -6.46
N TRP A 263 -2.41 8.44 -6.09
CA TRP A 263 -1.47 7.81 -7.04
C TRP A 263 -2.13 6.79 -7.95
N ASN A 264 -3.32 6.29 -7.60
CA ASN A 264 -4.12 5.35 -8.39
C ASN A 264 -5.25 6.09 -9.13
N VAL A 265 -6.37 6.37 -8.49
CA VAL A 265 -7.55 7.01 -9.09
C VAL A 265 -7.21 8.35 -9.75
N GLY A 266 -6.36 9.14 -9.14
CA GLY A 266 -5.91 10.41 -9.71
C GLY A 266 -5.15 10.28 -11.04
N ASN A 267 -4.61 9.09 -11.36
CA ASN A 267 -3.96 8.88 -12.65
C ASN A 267 -4.95 8.79 -13.82
N ILE A 268 -6.20 8.40 -13.56
CA ILE A 268 -7.28 8.43 -14.58
C ILE A 268 -7.46 9.87 -15.04
N ARG A 269 -7.60 10.80 -14.10
CA ARG A 269 -7.81 12.22 -14.38
C ARG A 269 -6.56 12.92 -14.91
N ARG A 270 -5.44 12.80 -14.18
CA ARG A 270 -4.22 13.58 -14.47
C ARG A 270 -3.37 13.03 -15.60
N ARG A 271 -3.34 11.70 -15.79
CA ARG A 271 -2.44 11.03 -16.74
C ARG A 271 -3.17 10.30 -17.86
N LYS A 272 -4.52 10.35 -17.87
CA LYS A 272 -5.38 9.69 -18.86
C LYS A 272 -5.04 8.19 -18.99
N ILE A 273 -4.83 7.53 -17.85
CA ILE A 273 -4.68 6.07 -17.79
C ILE A 273 -6.08 5.48 -17.70
N PRO A 274 -6.45 4.50 -18.52
CA PRO A 274 -7.76 3.86 -18.45
C PRO A 274 -7.98 3.24 -17.05
N ARG A 275 -9.21 3.35 -16.53
CA ARG A 275 -9.59 2.81 -15.23
C ARG A 275 -9.25 1.32 -15.11
N ASP A 276 -9.58 0.55 -16.11
CA ASP A 276 -9.41 -0.91 -16.12
C ASP A 276 -7.93 -1.35 -16.17
N ALA A 277 -7.02 -0.43 -16.54
CA ALA A 277 -5.58 -0.66 -16.42
C ALA A 277 -5.10 -0.62 -14.96
N LEU A 278 -5.83 0.05 -14.08
CA LEU A 278 -5.43 0.26 -12.68
C LEU A 278 -6.12 -0.70 -11.72
N MET A 279 -7.42 -0.98 -11.93
CA MET A 279 -8.26 -1.66 -10.95
C MET A 279 -9.23 -2.63 -11.61
N ALA A 280 -9.52 -3.73 -10.90
CA ALA A 280 -10.65 -4.59 -11.20
C ALA A 280 -11.96 -3.95 -10.73
N THR A 281 -13.08 -4.35 -11.34
CA THR A 281 -14.42 -4.03 -10.86
C THR A 281 -15.38 -5.14 -11.26
N TYR A 282 -16.27 -5.48 -10.34
CA TYR A 282 -17.39 -6.41 -10.56
C TYR A 282 -18.71 -5.68 -10.73
N PHE A 283 -18.69 -4.34 -10.65
CA PHE A 283 -19.88 -3.49 -10.68
C PHE A 283 -19.85 -2.59 -11.91
N LEU A 284 -20.99 -2.46 -12.58
CA LEU A 284 -21.23 -1.44 -13.60
C LEU A 284 -21.59 -0.14 -12.90
N ARG A 285 -21.03 0.95 -13.38
CA ARG A 285 -21.40 2.29 -12.93
C ARG A 285 -22.50 2.83 -13.82
N GLU A 286 -23.61 3.19 -13.24
CA GLU A 286 -24.55 4.12 -13.84
C GLU A 286 -24.15 5.56 -13.53
N THR A 287 -24.36 6.43 -14.48
CA THR A 287 -24.14 7.87 -14.32
C THR A 287 -25.45 8.57 -14.67
N ASP A 288 -25.97 9.31 -13.72
CA ASP A 288 -27.03 10.27 -13.97
C ASP A 288 -26.42 11.47 -14.71
N GLU A 289 -26.65 11.55 -16.00
CA GLU A 289 -26.11 12.60 -16.86
C GLU A 289 -26.68 13.98 -16.53
N GLU A 290 -27.92 14.04 -15.98
CA GLU A 290 -28.59 15.28 -15.60
C GLU A 290 -28.04 15.83 -14.28
N ALA A 291 -27.62 14.95 -13.35
CA ALA A 291 -27.01 15.32 -12.10
C ALA A 291 -25.47 15.50 -12.19
N CYS A 292 -24.87 15.19 -13.35
CA CYS A 292 -23.42 15.32 -13.54
C CYS A 292 -23.03 16.77 -13.81
N ILE A 293 -22.30 17.39 -12.88
CA ILE A 293 -21.82 18.76 -12.95
C ILE A 293 -20.44 18.82 -13.63
#